data_12695218afc3bcc5a67e32eed4403bb4
#
_entry.id   12695218afc3bcc5a67e32eed4403bb4
#
_cell.length_a   1.000
_cell.length_b   1.000
_cell.length_c   1.000
_cell.angle_alpha   90.00
_cell.angle_beta   90.00
_cell.angle_gamma   90.00
#
_symmetry.space_group_name_H-M   'P 1'
#
loop_
_entity.id
_entity.type
_entity.pdbx_description
1 polymer ?
#
loop_
_entity_poly.entity_id
_entity_poly.type
_entity_poly.pdbx_seq_one_letter_code
_entity_poly.pdbx_strand_id
1 'polypeptide(L)'
;MEALAGSRARPLRSRAAGFAFLLIALMPVQAQEASPGLYTQATQTMLDRSFPSAQIEYVLLDARTRQTIALRWGHPDAPVPVGSLLKPFVALAFSRMSNPPRNFPTVVCHGKSDGCWRSGGHGSMTLVPALAESCNAYFLALAQDVASGGANALERVSAEYELPKPPAQKTAAMLIGVTPEWRIPPVALARSYASLVLSHNDAAEREVIGRLRTGMRQAALPGGTASKVGSHPGSVLAKTGTAPCIAGPGDERCVANGDGLVMVIAPAESPRWVLLVRQRGTTGAHTAETAGKMLSSLEDAVVLRR
;
A
#
# COMPACT_ATOMS: atom_id res chain seq x y z
N MET A 1 -27.12 28.54 96.00
CA MET A 1 -26.17 29.62 96.30
C MET A 1 -25.43 29.94 95.05
N GLU A 2 -25.80 31.09 94.62
CA GLU A 2 -25.06 32.22 94.07
C GLU A 2 -24.39 31.96 92.71
N ALA A 3 -24.79 32.52 91.67
CA ALA A 3 -25.08 33.90 91.29
C ALA A 3 -23.94 34.51 90.48
N LEU A 4 -24.32 35.14 89.36
CA LEU A 4 -23.72 36.28 88.71
C LEU A 4 -22.55 35.96 87.74
N ALA A 5 -22.37 36.58 86.63
CA ALA A 5 -23.01 37.72 86.01
C ALA A 5 -22.54 37.79 84.55
N GLY A 6 -23.33 38.37 83.73
CA GLY A 6 -23.18 38.62 82.36
C GLY A 6 -22.05 39.55 81.94
N SER A 7 -21.61 39.41 80.76
CA SER A 7 -20.94 40.45 79.96
C SER A 7 -21.34 40.36 78.51
N ARG A 8 -22.00 41.39 78.03
CA ARG A 8 -22.38 41.61 76.66
C ARG A 8 -21.16 42.11 75.88
N ALA A 9 -20.66 41.36 74.90
CA ALA A 9 -19.73 41.86 73.93
C ALA A 9 -20.47 42.18 72.65
N ARG A 10 -20.25 43.37 72.09
CA ARG A 10 -20.83 43.92 70.88
C ARG A 10 -20.19 43.23 69.65
N PRO A 11 -20.94 42.98 68.55
CA PRO A 11 -20.34 42.45 67.34
C PRO A 11 -19.60 43.53 66.55
N LEU A 12 -18.33 43.30 66.24
CA LEU A 12 -17.55 44.05 65.25
C LEU A 12 -18.09 43.69 63.88
N ARG A 13 -18.53 44.72 63.13
CA ARG A 13 -18.85 44.59 61.71
C ARG A 13 -17.55 44.57 60.92
N SER A 14 -17.10 43.40 60.45
CA SER A 14 -16.03 43.29 59.49
C SER A 14 -16.61 43.49 58.07
N ARG A 15 -16.12 44.51 57.35
CA ARG A 15 -16.39 44.75 55.98
C ARG A 15 -15.50 43.76 55.19
N ALA A 16 -16.07 42.69 54.66
CA ALA A 16 -15.40 41.81 53.70
C ALA A 16 -15.42 42.51 52.33
N ALA A 17 -14.27 42.99 51.91
CA ALA A 17 -14.06 43.41 50.51
C ALA A 17 -14.03 42.16 49.63
N GLY A 18 -15.07 41.97 48.83
CA GLY A 18 -15.12 40.88 47.87
C GLY A 18 -14.17 41.11 46.69
N PHE A 19 -13.06 40.42 46.65
CA PHE A 19 -12.25 40.28 45.43
C PHE A 19 -12.95 39.29 44.50
N ALA A 20 -13.60 39.80 43.47
CA ALA A 20 -14.10 38.98 42.35
C ALA A 20 -12.90 38.53 41.52
N PHE A 21 -12.45 37.29 41.71
CA PHE A 21 -11.54 36.61 40.78
C PHE A 21 -12.29 36.28 39.49
N LEU A 22 -11.97 37.02 38.42
CA LEU A 22 -12.41 36.70 37.07
C LEU A 22 -11.64 35.47 36.60
N LEU A 23 -12.22 34.27 36.80
CA LEU A 23 -11.72 33.03 36.20
C LEU A 23 -11.97 33.09 34.69
N ILE A 24 -10.95 33.56 33.93
CA ILE A 24 -10.92 33.36 32.48
C ILE A 24 -10.71 31.85 32.28
N ALA A 25 -11.80 31.14 32.01
CA ALA A 25 -11.74 29.75 31.57
C ALA A 25 -11.04 29.72 30.21
N LEU A 26 -9.77 29.34 30.18
CA LEU A 26 -9.07 28.92 28.95
C LEU A 26 -9.80 27.68 28.44
N MET A 27 -10.78 27.88 27.56
CA MET A 27 -11.36 26.78 26.80
C MET A 27 -10.24 26.20 25.92
N PRO A 28 -9.95 24.90 26.00
CA PRO A 28 -9.05 24.29 25.05
C PRO A 28 -9.66 24.50 23.65
N VAL A 29 -8.92 25.15 22.75
CA VAL A 29 -9.23 25.16 21.32
C VAL A 29 -9.14 23.70 20.89
N GLN A 30 -10.26 23.01 20.87
CA GLN A 30 -10.36 21.71 20.24
C GLN A 30 -10.08 21.96 18.75
N ALA A 31 -8.90 21.52 18.28
CA ALA A 31 -8.62 21.42 16.87
C ALA A 31 -9.73 20.54 16.29
N GLN A 32 -10.64 21.16 15.55
CA GLN A 32 -11.76 20.50 14.90
C GLN A 32 -11.15 19.57 13.86
N GLU A 33 -11.02 18.27 14.18
CA GLU A 33 -10.62 17.27 13.20
C GLU A 33 -11.58 17.39 12.02
N ALA A 34 -11.04 17.74 10.85
CA ALA A 34 -11.83 17.87 9.64
C ALA A 34 -12.61 16.56 9.45
N SER A 35 -13.92 16.65 9.28
CA SER A 35 -14.76 15.47 9.13
C SER A 35 -14.17 14.57 8.03
N PRO A 36 -14.15 13.23 8.20
CA PRO A 36 -13.53 12.31 7.23
C PRO A 36 -13.94 12.57 5.78
N GLY A 37 -15.17 13.04 5.57
CA GLY A 37 -15.68 13.40 4.25
C GLY A 37 -14.99 14.59 3.60
N LEU A 38 -14.65 15.64 4.36
CA LEU A 38 -13.95 16.83 3.81
C LEU A 38 -12.52 16.48 3.38
N TYR A 39 -11.81 15.65 4.16
CA TYR A 39 -10.48 15.19 3.79
C TYR A 39 -10.50 14.40 2.48
N THR A 40 -11.41 13.45 2.37
CA THR A 40 -11.58 12.60 1.19
C THR A 40 -11.91 13.47 -0.05
N GLN A 41 -12.87 14.37 0.06
CA GLN A 41 -13.26 15.26 -1.04
C GLN A 41 -12.12 16.20 -1.47
N ALA A 42 -11.40 16.79 -0.52
CA ALA A 42 -10.28 17.68 -0.82
C ALA A 42 -9.14 16.91 -1.51
N THR A 43 -8.81 15.70 -1.02
CA THR A 43 -7.78 14.85 -1.61
C THR A 43 -8.16 14.39 -3.01
N GLN A 44 -9.40 13.96 -3.22
CA GLN A 44 -9.93 13.62 -4.55
C GLN A 44 -9.79 14.79 -5.52
N THR A 45 -10.28 15.96 -5.12
CA THR A 45 -10.25 17.18 -5.96
C THR A 45 -8.82 17.60 -6.30
N MET A 46 -7.91 17.53 -5.33
CA MET A 46 -6.50 17.86 -5.53
C MET A 46 -5.84 16.92 -6.54
N LEU A 47 -6.01 15.60 -6.38
CA LEU A 47 -5.43 14.61 -7.29
C LEU A 47 -6.00 14.72 -8.70
N ASP A 48 -7.31 14.92 -8.84
CA ASP A 48 -7.96 15.07 -10.15
C ASP A 48 -7.49 16.30 -10.92
N ARG A 49 -7.29 17.41 -10.21
CA ARG A 49 -6.76 18.65 -10.80
C ARG A 49 -5.29 18.57 -11.19
N SER A 50 -4.48 17.94 -10.33
CA SER A 50 -3.04 17.84 -10.55
C SER A 50 -2.67 16.80 -11.62
N PHE A 51 -3.52 15.81 -11.81
CA PHE A 51 -3.29 14.69 -12.76
C PHE A 51 -4.49 14.50 -13.70
N PRO A 52 -4.82 15.45 -14.57
CA PRO A 52 -6.09 15.45 -15.32
C PRO A 52 -6.16 14.41 -16.45
N SER A 53 -5.05 13.72 -16.78
CA SER A 53 -5.02 12.75 -17.88
C SER A 53 -5.98 11.60 -17.66
N ALA A 54 -6.85 11.32 -18.64
CA ALA A 54 -7.73 10.15 -18.64
C ALA A 54 -7.00 8.80 -18.74
N GLN A 55 -5.70 8.82 -19.08
CA GLN A 55 -4.87 7.61 -19.11
C GLN A 55 -4.36 7.20 -17.72
N ILE A 56 -4.50 8.08 -16.73
CA ILE A 56 -4.05 7.84 -15.36
C ILE A 56 -5.28 7.46 -14.53
N GLU A 57 -5.25 6.29 -13.93
CA GLU A 57 -6.23 5.79 -12.98
C GLU A 57 -5.52 5.50 -11.66
N TYR A 58 -6.22 5.73 -10.54
CA TYR A 58 -5.62 5.52 -9.23
C TYR A 58 -6.65 5.07 -8.19
N VAL A 59 -6.15 4.37 -7.18
CA VAL A 59 -6.82 4.04 -5.91
C VAL A 59 -5.90 4.49 -4.80
N LEU A 60 -6.37 5.36 -3.91
CA LEU A 60 -5.70 5.76 -2.70
C LEU A 60 -6.50 5.28 -1.49
N LEU A 61 -5.89 4.46 -0.64
CA LEU A 61 -6.48 4.01 0.61
C LEU A 61 -5.73 4.60 1.81
N ASP A 62 -6.46 4.79 2.91
CA ASP A 62 -5.86 4.80 4.24
C ASP A 62 -5.33 3.40 4.55
N ALA A 63 -4.04 3.29 4.86
CA ALA A 63 -3.40 1.99 5.04
C ALA A 63 -3.96 1.24 6.25
N ARG A 64 -4.35 1.93 7.33
CA ARG A 64 -4.79 1.33 8.60
C ARG A 64 -6.26 0.89 8.55
N THR A 65 -7.13 1.77 8.07
CA THR A 65 -8.57 1.52 7.99
C THR A 65 -8.96 0.78 6.71
N ARG A 66 -8.09 0.78 5.71
CA ARG A 66 -8.32 0.26 4.35
C ARG A 66 -9.49 0.94 3.62
N GLN A 67 -9.92 2.10 4.14
CA GLN A 67 -10.96 2.93 3.51
C GLN A 67 -10.38 3.69 2.33
N THR A 68 -11.21 3.85 1.30
CA THR A 68 -10.85 4.64 0.11
C THR A 68 -10.87 6.13 0.46
N ILE A 69 -9.72 6.79 0.25
CA ILE A 69 -9.56 8.24 0.39
C ILE A 69 -9.84 8.93 -0.94
N ALA A 70 -9.31 8.39 -2.04
CA ALA A 70 -9.54 8.92 -3.38
C ALA A 70 -9.51 7.80 -4.41
N LEU A 71 -10.34 7.94 -5.43
CA LEU A 71 -10.52 6.91 -6.44
C LEU A 71 -10.85 7.55 -7.80
N ARG A 72 -10.03 7.26 -8.79
CA ARG A 72 -10.36 7.50 -10.19
C ARG A 72 -10.01 6.25 -10.99
N TRP A 73 -11.02 5.45 -11.26
CA TRP A 73 -10.92 4.20 -12.01
C TRP A 73 -12.25 3.94 -12.69
N GLY A 74 -12.25 3.70 -14.00
CA GLY A 74 -13.49 3.57 -14.76
C GLY A 74 -14.44 2.50 -14.22
N HIS A 75 -13.91 1.33 -13.88
CA HIS A 75 -14.64 0.20 -13.30
C HIS A 75 -13.84 -0.38 -12.13
N PRO A 76 -13.90 0.21 -10.92
CA PRO A 76 -13.02 -0.13 -9.80
C PRO A 76 -13.24 -1.54 -9.24
N ASP A 77 -14.42 -2.13 -9.47
CA ASP A 77 -14.75 -3.49 -9.05
C ASP A 77 -14.55 -4.53 -10.16
N ALA A 78 -14.27 -4.09 -11.39
CA ALA A 78 -13.99 -5.01 -12.50
C ALA A 78 -12.55 -5.53 -12.40
N PRO A 79 -12.36 -6.88 -12.47
CA PRO A 79 -11.03 -7.46 -12.41
C PRO A 79 -10.19 -7.08 -13.65
N VAL A 80 -8.96 -6.62 -13.41
CA VAL A 80 -7.98 -6.24 -14.44
C VAL A 80 -6.69 -7.04 -14.31
N PRO A 81 -5.92 -7.24 -15.40
CA PRO A 81 -4.57 -7.77 -15.31
C PRO A 81 -3.70 -6.81 -14.48
N VAL A 82 -2.93 -7.36 -13.54
CA VAL A 82 -2.14 -6.55 -12.60
C VAL A 82 -0.63 -6.76 -12.73
N GLY A 83 -0.24 -7.64 -13.65
CA GLY A 83 1.17 -7.91 -13.89
C GLY A 83 1.91 -8.38 -12.66
N SER A 84 3.15 -7.99 -12.56
CA SER A 84 4.07 -8.40 -11.48
C SER A 84 3.65 -7.95 -10.07
N LEU A 85 2.50 -7.30 -9.89
CA LEU A 85 1.95 -7.02 -8.54
C LEU A 85 1.49 -8.28 -7.81
N LEU A 86 1.38 -9.44 -8.50
CA LEU A 86 1.08 -10.73 -7.88
C LEU A 86 2.28 -11.38 -7.17
N LYS A 87 3.50 -11.04 -7.53
CA LYS A 87 4.74 -11.69 -7.07
C LYS A 87 4.93 -11.80 -5.55
N PRO A 88 4.60 -10.78 -4.74
CA PRO A 88 4.69 -10.91 -3.27
C PRO A 88 3.80 -12.03 -2.72
N PHE A 89 2.60 -12.19 -3.26
CA PHE A 89 1.63 -13.21 -2.82
C PHE A 89 2.05 -14.62 -3.25
N VAL A 90 2.70 -14.75 -4.40
CA VAL A 90 3.32 -16.02 -4.84
C VAL A 90 4.47 -16.40 -3.91
N ALA A 91 5.31 -15.46 -3.49
CA ALA A 91 6.37 -15.73 -2.52
C ALA A 91 5.81 -16.20 -1.17
N LEU A 92 4.74 -15.56 -0.67
CA LEU A 92 4.04 -16.01 0.53
C LEU A 92 3.48 -17.43 0.36
N ALA A 93 2.81 -17.72 -0.75
CA ALA A 93 2.28 -19.05 -1.01
C ALA A 93 3.39 -20.10 -1.04
N PHE A 94 4.52 -19.78 -1.70
CA PHE A 94 5.68 -20.66 -1.72
C PHE A 94 6.22 -20.95 -0.31
N SER A 95 6.38 -19.94 0.53
CA SER A 95 6.86 -20.11 1.91
C SER A 95 5.93 -21.00 2.74
N ARG A 96 4.63 -20.91 2.51
CA ARG A 96 3.57 -21.66 3.23
C ARG A 96 3.28 -23.07 2.67
N MET A 97 4.08 -23.56 1.72
CA MET A 97 3.95 -24.92 1.20
C MET A 97 4.35 -25.99 2.21
N SER A 98 5.11 -25.63 3.23
CA SER A 98 5.52 -26.53 4.31
C SER A 98 5.48 -25.82 5.67
N ASN A 99 5.50 -26.64 6.74
CA ASN A 99 5.69 -26.17 8.11
C ASN A 99 6.87 -26.95 8.73
N PRO A 100 7.99 -26.31 9.08
CA PRO A 100 8.26 -24.86 9.04
C PRO A 100 8.26 -24.29 7.61
N PRO A 101 8.17 -22.94 7.47
CA PRO A 101 8.15 -22.27 6.17
C PRO A 101 9.32 -22.66 5.28
N ARG A 102 9.05 -22.81 4.00
CA ARG A 102 10.03 -23.22 3.00
C ARG A 102 11.09 -22.15 2.78
N ASN A 103 12.36 -22.54 2.74
CA ASN A 103 13.44 -21.63 2.42
C ASN A 103 13.39 -21.18 0.95
N PHE A 104 13.64 -19.91 0.72
CA PHE A 104 13.69 -19.36 -0.63
C PHE A 104 15.00 -19.77 -1.33
N PRO A 105 14.92 -20.25 -2.58
CA PRO A 105 16.10 -20.65 -3.35
C PRO A 105 16.92 -19.45 -3.81
N THR A 106 18.13 -19.72 -4.27
CA THR A 106 18.88 -18.86 -5.18
C THR A 106 18.65 -19.33 -6.60
N VAL A 107 18.30 -18.42 -7.52
CA VAL A 107 18.02 -18.72 -8.92
C VAL A 107 18.92 -17.86 -9.81
N VAL A 108 19.56 -18.47 -10.80
CA VAL A 108 20.33 -17.73 -11.81
C VAL A 108 19.39 -17.32 -12.94
N CYS A 109 19.38 -16.05 -13.28
CA CYS A 109 18.57 -15.48 -14.36
C CYS A 109 19.44 -15.12 -15.57
N HIS A 110 19.25 -15.84 -16.68
CA HIS A 110 19.98 -15.63 -17.94
C HIS A 110 19.22 -14.71 -18.92
N GLY A 111 18.11 -14.11 -18.48
CA GLY A 111 17.37 -13.14 -19.27
C GLY A 111 16.19 -13.75 -20.04
N LYS A 112 16.08 -13.40 -21.35
CA LYS A 112 14.94 -13.82 -22.16
C LYS A 112 14.78 -15.32 -22.27
N SER A 113 15.86 -16.09 -22.27
CA SER A 113 15.81 -17.56 -22.27
C SER A 113 15.05 -18.14 -21.10
N ASP A 114 15.07 -17.46 -19.96
CA ASP A 114 14.38 -17.86 -18.73
C ASP A 114 13.03 -17.13 -18.55
N GLY A 115 12.48 -16.53 -19.64
CA GLY A 115 11.23 -15.78 -19.59
C GLY A 115 11.33 -14.43 -18.87
N CYS A 116 12.55 -13.91 -18.65
CA CYS A 116 12.72 -12.63 -17.96
C CYS A 116 12.61 -11.43 -18.91
N TRP A 117 12.10 -10.32 -18.41
CA TRP A 117 11.95 -9.08 -19.17
C TRP A 117 13.30 -8.43 -19.52
N ARG A 118 14.33 -8.60 -18.69
CA ARG A 118 15.68 -8.09 -18.88
C ARG A 118 16.46 -9.01 -19.81
N SER A 119 16.87 -8.52 -20.97
CA SER A 119 17.47 -9.35 -22.01
C SER A 119 18.78 -10.03 -21.60
N GLY A 120 19.64 -9.33 -20.86
CA GLY A 120 20.93 -9.86 -20.36
C GLY A 120 20.83 -10.63 -19.06
N GLY A 121 19.62 -10.81 -18.51
CA GLY A 121 19.41 -11.45 -17.22
C GLY A 121 19.79 -10.57 -16.02
N HIS A 122 19.57 -11.11 -14.84
CA HIS A 122 19.87 -10.48 -13.56
C HIS A 122 21.03 -11.19 -12.82
N GLY A 123 21.52 -12.30 -13.36
CA GLY A 123 22.52 -13.15 -12.67
C GLY A 123 21.90 -13.89 -11.49
N SER A 124 22.66 -14.06 -10.42
CA SER A 124 22.25 -14.81 -9.22
C SER A 124 21.27 -13.96 -8.38
N MET A 125 20.06 -14.48 -8.17
CA MET A 125 18.95 -13.81 -7.50
C MET A 125 18.48 -14.59 -6.26
N THR A 126 18.32 -13.88 -5.16
CA THR A 126 17.54 -14.29 -3.99
C THR A 126 16.24 -13.48 -3.91
N LEU A 127 15.35 -13.77 -2.95
CA LEU A 127 14.02 -13.14 -2.87
C LEU A 127 14.06 -11.59 -2.90
N VAL A 128 14.95 -10.99 -2.12
CA VAL A 128 14.99 -9.52 -1.94
C VAL A 128 15.36 -8.80 -3.24
N PRO A 129 16.52 -9.06 -3.88
CA PRO A 129 16.85 -8.42 -5.16
C PRO A 129 15.90 -8.84 -6.28
N ALA A 130 15.41 -10.09 -6.31
CA ALA A 130 14.44 -10.52 -7.31
C ALA A 130 13.12 -9.75 -7.23
N LEU A 131 12.67 -9.37 -6.04
CA LEU A 131 11.48 -8.55 -5.86
C LEU A 131 11.75 -7.08 -6.25
N ALA A 132 12.91 -6.54 -5.89
CA ALA A 132 13.32 -5.17 -6.21
C ALA A 132 13.42 -4.94 -7.72
N GLU A 133 14.04 -5.88 -8.42
CA GLU A 133 14.22 -5.82 -9.87
C GLU A 133 13.10 -6.53 -10.65
N SER A 134 12.09 -7.05 -9.94
CA SER A 134 10.95 -7.75 -10.54
C SER A 134 11.37 -8.90 -11.48
N CYS A 135 12.39 -9.68 -11.12
CA CYS A 135 12.95 -10.76 -11.93
C CYS A 135 11.90 -11.86 -12.21
N ASN A 136 11.53 -12.06 -13.49
CA ASN A 136 10.55 -13.09 -13.85
C ASN A 136 11.13 -14.50 -13.64
N ALA A 137 12.38 -14.75 -14.01
CA ALA A 137 12.99 -16.08 -13.89
C ALA A 137 12.91 -16.60 -12.45
N TYR A 138 13.24 -15.75 -11.48
CA TYR A 138 13.13 -16.09 -10.06
C TYR A 138 11.70 -16.45 -9.66
N PHE A 139 10.75 -15.58 -9.99
CA PHE A 139 9.36 -15.81 -9.60
C PHE A 139 8.66 -16.90 -10.40
N LEU A 140 9.10 -17.19 -11.64
CA LEU A 140 8.63 -18.37 -12.40
C LEU A 140 9.03 -19.67 -11.70
N ALA A 141 10.26 -19.75 -11.16
CA ALA A 141 10.69 -20.92 -10.39
C ALA A 141 9.82 -21.14 -9.13
N LEU A 142 9.56 -20.08 -8.34
CA LEU A 142 8.66 -20.19 -7.19
C LEU A 142 7.23 -20.57 -7.60
N ALA A 143 6.73 -19.93 -8.66
CA ALA A 143 5.36 -20.15 -9.15
C ALA A 143 5.17 -21.55 -9.75
N GLN A 144 6.20 -22.16 -10.33
CA GLN A 144 6.16 -23.54 -10.80
C GLN A 144 5.91 -24.50 -9.65
N ASP A 145 6.61 -24.35 -8.54
CA ASP A 145 6.39 -25.15 -7.33
C ASP A 145 4.98 -24.93 -6.76
N VAL A 146 4.54 -23.66 -6.69
CA VAL A 146 3.19 -23.32 -6.22
C VAL A 146 2.11 -23.92 -7.12
N ALA A 147 2.29 -23.88 -8.45
CA ALA A 147 1.32 -24.45 -9.39
C ALA A 147 1.22 -25.97 -9.30
N SER A 148 2.35 -26.66 -9.08
CA SER A 148 2.41 -28.13 -9.05
C SER A 148 2.07 -28.76 -7.72
N GLY A 149 2.33 -28.09 -6.59
CA GLY A 149 2.14 -28.67 -5.25
C GLY A 149 1.58 -27.71 -4.19
N GLY A 150 1.53 -26.41 -4.48
CA GLY A 150 1.16 -25.37 -3.51
C GLY A 150 -0.23 -24.77 -3.69
N ALA A 151 -1.13 -25.42 -4.44
CA ALA A 151 -2.45 -24.87 -4.74
C ALA A 151 -3.23 -24.44 -3.49
N ASN A 152 -3.25 -25.26 -2.45
CA ASN A 152 -3.91 -24.95 -1.18
C ASN A 152 -3.23 -23.79 -0.42
N ALA A 153 -1.90 -23.67 -0.52
CA ALA A 153 -1.18 -22.55 0.08
C ALA A 153 -1.53 -21.24 -0.60
N LEU A 154 -1.62 -21.22 -1.93
CA LEU A 154 -2.03 -20.05 -2.70
C LEU A 154 -3.49 -19.66 -2.41
N GLU A 155 -4.41 -20.62 -2.30
CA GLU A 155 -5.81 -20.35 -1.97
C GLU A 155 -5.96 -19.76 -0.55
N ARG A 156 -5.19 -20.27 0.44
CA ARG A 156 -5.16 -19.68 1.78
C ARG A 156 -4.61 -18.25 1.76
N VAL A 157 -3.52 -18.00 1.05
CA VAL A 157 -2.97 -16.64 0.88
C VAL A 157 -4.01 -15.74 0.22
N SER A 158 -4.67 -16.20 -0.84
CA SER A 158 -5.69 -15.40 -1.52
C SER A 158 -6.85 -15.04 -0.60
N ALA A 159 -7.35 -15.99 0.18
CA ALA A 159 -8.44 -15.76 1.13
C ALA A 159 -8.04 -14.79 2.25
N GLU A 160 -6.85 -14.95 2.83
CA GLU A 160 -6.37 -14.13 3.94
C GLU A 160 -6.09 -12.69 3.53
N TYR A 161 -5.52 -12.51 2.33
CA TYR A 161 -5.19 -11.18 1.81
C TYR A 161 -6.28 -10.59 0.91
N GLU A 162 -7.48 -11.15 0.93
CA GLU A 162 -8.66 -10.65 0.21
C GLU A 162 -8.45 -10.58 -1.32
N LEU A 163 -7.58 -11.43 -1.87
CA LEU A 163 -7.43 -11.59 -3.31
C LEU A 163 -8.54 -12.50 -3.84
N PRO A 164 -9.02 -12.27 -5.07
CA PRO A 164 -9.88 -13.24 -5.74
C PRO A 164 -9.23 -14.61 -5.82
N LYS A 165 -10.05 -15.66 -5.75
CA LYS A 165 -9.57 -17.03 -5.91
C LYS A 165 -8.79 -17.15 -7.24
N PRO A 166 -7.58 -17.76 -7.20
CA PRO A 166 -6.84 -17.99 -8.43
C PRO A 166 -7.61 -18.92 -9.37
N PRO A 167 -7.44 -18.79 -10.70
CA PRO A 167 -8.05 -19.67 -11.68
C PRO A 167 -7.75 -21.14 -11.41
N ALA A 168 -8.65 -22.04 -11.83
CA ALA A 168 -8.52 -23.49 -11.59
C ALA A 168 -7.25 -24.05 -12.24
N GLN A 169 -6.99 -23.68 -13.50
CA GLN A 169 -5.73 -24.00 -14.16
C GLN A 169 -4.68 -22.95 -13.79
N LYS A 170 -3.62 -23.41 -13.13
CA LYS A 170 -2.55 -22.52 -12.62
C LYS A 170 -1.27 -22.78 -13.41
N THR A 171 -0.83 -21.80 -14.20
CA THR A 171 0.49 -21.80 -14.80
C THR A 171 1.40 -20.83 -14.06
N ALA A 172 2.70 -21.10 -14.03
CA ALA A 172 3.65 -20.21 -13.39
C ALA A 172 3.60 -18.77 -13.97
N ALA A 173 3.46 -18.65 -15.30
CA ALA A 173 3.36 -17.35 -15.97
C ALA A 173 2.12 -16.55 -15.53
N MET A 174 0.98 -17.21 -15.39
CA MET A 174 -0.26 -16.60 -14.90
C MET A 174 -0.13 -16.15 -13.45
N LEU A 175 0.46 -17.00 -12.57
CA LEU A 175 0.58 -16.69 -11.16
C LEU A 175 1.44 -15.44 -10.89
N ILE A 176 2.43 -15.16 -11.73
CA ILE A 176 3.27 -13.97 -11.60
C ILE A 176 2.81 -12.78 -12.47
N GLY A 177 1.65 -12.91 -13.14
CA GLY A 177 1.03 -11.86 -13.94
C GLY A 177 1.71 -11.59 -15.29
N VAL A 178 2.48 -12.54 -15.84
CA VAL A 178 3.02 -12.44 -17.21
C VAL A 178 1.90 -12.62 -18.23
N THR A 179 0.95 -13.48 -17.93
CA THR A 179 -0.27 -13.68 -18.72
C THR A 179 -1.50 -13.15 -17.96
N PRO A 180 -2.59 -12.79 -18.66
CA PRO A 180 -3.65 -11.94 -18.11
C PRO A 180 -4.79 -12.67 -17.38
N GLU A 181 -4.71 -13.97 -17.22
CA GLU A 181 -5.86 -14.78 -16.77
C GLU A 181 -6.24 -14.55 -15.31
N TRP A 182 -5.26 -14.30 -14.43
CA TRP A 182 -5.54 -13.95 -13.03
C TRP A 182 -5.68 -12.44 -12.89
N ARG A 183 -6.91 -12.00 -12.91
CA ARG A 183 -7.30 -10.59 -12.83
C ARG A 183 -7.78 -10.23 -11.44
N ILE A 184 -7.45 -9.04 -10.98
CA ILE A 184 -7.76 -8.57 -9.64
C ILE A 184 -8.48 -7.22 -9.72
N PRO A 185 -9.60 -7.00 -9.00
CA PRO A 185 -10.19 -5.68 -8.87
C PRO A 185 -9.20 -4.71 -8.22
N PRO A 186 -9.05 -3.48 -8.73
CA PRO A 186 -8.03 -2.52 -8.26
C PRO A 186 -8.13 -2.21 -6.77
N VAL A 187 -9.33 -2.01 -6.25
CA VAL A 187 -9.55 -1.74 -4.82
C VAL A 187 -9.20 -2.96 -3.97
N ALA A 188 -9.54 -4.17 -4.41
CA ALA A 188 -9.16 -5.40 -3.72
C ALA A 188 -7.64 -5.55 -3.66
N LEU A 189 -6.94 -5.30 -4.78
CA LEU A 189 -5.48 -5.36 -4.82
C LEU A 189 -4.84 -4.36 -3.84
N ALA A 190 -5.33 -3.12 -3.80
CA ALA A 190 -4.81 -2.12 -2.86
C ALA A 190 -5.05 -2.54 -1.39
N ARG A 191 -6.21 -3.11 -1.07
CA ARG A 191 -6.50 -3.67 0.27
C ARG A 191 -5.60 -4.84 0.61
N SER A 192 -5.34 -5.74 -0.35
CA SER A 192 -4.42 -6.87 -0.16
C SER A 192 -3.01 -6.41 0.20
N TYR A 193 -2.53 -5.36 -0.45
CA TYR A 193 -1.23 -4.76 -0.11
C TYR A 193 -1.22 -4.06 1.25
N ALA A 194 -2.33 -3.39 1.64
CA ALA A 194 -2.47 -2.85 2.99
C ALA A 194 -2.37 -3.97 4.04
N SER A 195 -3.10 -5.06 3.84
CA SER A 195 -3.06 -6.24 4.72
C SER A 195 -1.66 -6.86 4.75
N LEU A 196 -1.00 -7.01 3.60
CA LEU A 196 0.35 -7.57 3.49
C LEU A 196 1.38 -6.84 4.35
N VAL A 197 1.30 -5.52 4.48
CA VAL A 197 2.31 -4.73 5.20
C VAL A 197 1.98 -4.46 6.66
N LEU A 198 0.73 -4.69 7.08
CA LEU A 198 0.26 -4.38 8.42
C LEU A 198 -0.03 -5.62 9.30
N SER A 199 -0.38 -6.77 8.71
CA SER A 199 -0.83 -7.96 9.44
C SER A 199 0.31 -8.92 9.73
N HIS A 200 0.62 -9.19 11.02
CA HIS A 200 1.67 -10.19 11.31
C HIS A 200 1.55 -10.73 12.74
N ASN A 201 0.85 -11.82 12.89
CA ASN A 201 0.70 -12.51 14.19
C ASN A 201 1.74 -13.61 14.39
N ASP A 202 2.19 -14.28 13.32
CA ASP A 202 3.18 -15.37 13.40
C ASP A 202 4.62 -14.86 13.18
N ALA A 203 5.58 -15.40 13.96
CA ALA A 203 7.00 -15.01 13.88
C ALA A 203 7.65 -15.38 12.55
N ALA A 204 7.38 -16.59 12.04
CA ALA A 204 7.93 -17.07 10.78
C ALA A 204 7.39 -16.27 9.59
N GLU A 205 6.11 -15.90 9.63
CA GLU A 205 5.51 -15.05 8.62
C GLU A 205 6.06 -13.63 8.66
N ARG A 206 6.28 -13.06 9.86
CA ARG A 206 6.93 -11.74 10.01
C ARG A 206 8.29 -11.69 9.32
N GLU A 207 9.08 -12.77 9.38
CA GLU A 207 10.35 -12.85 8.67
C GLU A 207 10.18 -12.76 7.15
N VAL A 208 9.28 -13.56 6.59
CA VAL A 208 8.99 -13.56 5.15
C VAL A 208 8.51 -12.18 4.69
N ILE A 209 7.55 -11.59 5.40
CA ILE A 209 7.03 -10.26 5.09
C ILE A 209 8.10 -9.19 5.28
N GLY A 210 8.96 -9.30 6.28
CA GLY A 210 10.12 -8.42 6.45
C GLY A 210 11.03 -8.43 5.22
N ARG A 211 11.31 -9.61 4.65
CA ARG A 211 12.08 -9.76 3.40
C ARG A 211 11.33 -9.17 2.19
N LEU A 212 10.02 -9.35 2.09
CA LEU A 212 9.19 -8.73 1.04
C LEU A 212 9.22 -7.21 1.16
N ARG A 213 9.04 -6.65 2.37
CA ARG A 213 9.14 -5.20 2.61
C ARG A 213 10.52 -4.66 2.24
N THR A 214 11.60 -5.39 2.57
CA THR A 214 12.96 -5.03 2.17
C THR A 214 13.10 -4.98 0.65
N GLY A 215 12.61 -5.98 -0.07
CA GLY A 215 12.61 -6.00 -1.54
C GLY A 215 11.79 -4.85 -2.15
N MET A 216 10.60 -4.57 -1.60
CA MET A 216 9.77 -3.44 -2.04
C MET A 216 10.42 -2.08 -1.73
N ARG A 217 11.15 -1.96 -0.63
CA ARG A 217 11.94 -0.74 -0.35
C ARG A 217 13.07 -0.58 -1.35
N GLN A 218 13.81 -1.64 -1.62
CA GLN A 218 14.89 -1.62 -2.62
C GLN A 218 14.37 -1.33 -4.02
N ALA A 219 13.14 -1.75 -4.35
CA ALA A 219 12.53 -1.41 -5.64
C ALA A 219 12.39 0.11 -5.87
N ALA A 220 12.21 0.91 -4.81
CA ALA A 220 12.13 2.36 -4.87
C ALA A 220 13.50 3.07 -4.86
N LEU A 221 14.60 2.34 -4.60
CA LEU A 221 15.96 2.88 -4.60
C LEU A 221 16.60 2.80 -5.99
N PRO A 222 17.71 3.51 -6.24
CA PRO A 222 18.47 3.40 -7.48
C PRO A 222 18.79 1.94 -7.82
N GLY A 223 18.55 1.54 -9.06
CA GLY A 223 18.65 0.15 -9.53
C GLY A 223 17.37 -0.66 -9.44
N GLY A 224 16.41 -0.28 -8.60
CA GLY A 224 15.10 -0.93 -8.53
C GLY A 224 14.12 -0.45 -9.60
N THR A 225 13.09 -1.26 -9.87
CA THR A 225 12.12 -0.98 -10.96
C THR A 225 11.20 0.21 -10.67
N ALA A 226 11.06 0.63 -9.41
CA ALA A 226 10.25 1.77 -8.98
C ALA A 226 11.11 2.98 -8.60
N SER A 227 12.39 3.05 -8.96
CA SER A 227 13.30 4.13 -8.57
C SER A 227 12.82 5.53 -8.96
N LYS A 228 11.97 5.64 -9.98
CA LYS A 228 11.34 6.90 -10.39
C LYS A 228 10.26 7.43 -9.44
N VAL A 229 9.85 6.67 -8.43
CA VAL A 229 9.00 7.21 -7.35
C VAL A 229 9.68 8.41 -6.68
N GLY A 230 11.02 8.40 -6.59
CA GLY A 230 11.78 9.46 -5.99
C GLY A 230 11.97 9.29 -4.48
N SER A 231 12.59 10.30 -3.88
CA SER A 231 12.83 10.33 -2.43
C SER A 231 11.63 10.94 -1.71
N HIS A 232 11.17 10.28 -0.65
CA HIS A 232 10.04 10.72 0.17
C HIS A 232 10.40 10.64 1.65
N PRO A 233 9.82 11.49 2.51
CA PRO A 233 9.97 11.40 3.96
C PRO A 233 9.55 10.02 4.48
N GLY A 234 10.41 9.38 5.28
CA GLY A 234 10.14 8.05 5.84
C GLY A 234 10.25 6.90 4.85
N SER A 235 10.82 7.14 3.66
CA SER A 235 10.95 6.18 2.57
C SER A 235 9.62 5.55 2.13
N VAL A 236 9.63 4.70 1.09
CA VAL A 236 8.43 4.03 0.59
C VAL A 236 8.69 2.55 0.32
N LEU A 237 7.62 1.76 0.34
CA LEU A 237 7.60 0.42 -0.24
C LEU A 237 6.94 0.52 -1.61
N ALA A 238 7.57 -0.01 -2.65
CA ALA A 238 7.00 0.05 -3.98
C ALA A 238 7.10 -1.28 -4.73
N LYS A 239 6.13 -1.55 -5.60
CA LYS A 239 6.16 -2.67 -6.53
C LYS A 239 5.57 -2.24 -7.86
N THR A 240 6.31 -2.48 -8.93
CA THR A 240 5.86 -2.22 -10.31
C THR A 240 5.23 -3.45 -10.93
N GLY A 241 4.27 -3.21 -11.80
CA GLY A 241 3.69 -4.18 -12.72
C GLY A 241 3.64 -3.60 -14.13
N THR A 242 3.78 -4.45 -15.13
CA THR A 242 3.41 -4.13 -16.50
C THR A 242 2.49 -5.26 -16.94
N ALA A 243 1.25 -4.93 -17.23
CA ALA A 243 0.22 -5.90 -17.58
C ALA A 243 -0.09 -5.85 -19.07
N PRO A 244 -0.41 -6.99 -19.70
CA PRO A 244 -0.97 -6.96 -21.05
C PRO A 244 -2.25 -6.13 -21.07
N CYS A 245 -2.40 -5.25 -22.03
CA CYS A 245 -3.68 -4.61 -22.26
C CYS A 245 -4.67 -5.61 -22.82
N ILE A 246 -5.87 -5.64 -22.27
CA ILE A 246 -6.98 -6.46 -22.78
C ILE A 246 -8.13 -5.51 -23.03
N ALA A 247 -8.58 -5.44 -24.28
CA ALA A 247 -9.80 -4.74 -24.61
C ALA A 247 -10.99 -5.39 -23.90
N GLY A 248 -11.83 -4.58 -23.30
CA GLY A 248 -13.03 -5.01 -22.58
C GLY A 248 -14.10 -3.94 -22.61
N PRO A 249 -15.31 -4.21 -22.10
CA PRO A 249 -16.36 -3.21 -22.01
C PRO A 249 -15.87 -1.96 -21.27
N GLY A 250 -15.88 -0.80 -21.95
CA GLY A 250 -15.38 0.46 -21.42
C GLY A 250 -13.86 0.65 -21.50
N ASP A 251 -13.11 -0.30 -22.07
CA ASP A 251 -11.65 -0.27 -22.20
C ASP A 251 -11.23 -0.63 -23.65
N GLU A 252 -11.74 0.11 -24.62
CA GLU A 252 -11.60 -0.20 -26.05
C GLU A 252 -10.22 0.14 -26.62
N ARG A 253 -9.35 0.77 -25.86
CA ARG A 253 -8.05 1.26 -26.34
C ARG A 253 -6.89 0.49 -25.74
N CYS A 254 -6.62 -0.68 -26.29
CA CYS A 254 -5.35 -1.36 -26.03
C CYS A 254 -4.20 -0.68 -26.78
N VAL A 255 -3.20 -0.23 -26.05
CA VAL A 255 -1.96 0.31 -26.60
C VAL A 255 -0.92 -0.81 -26.59
N ALA A 256 -0.11 -0.92 -27.63
CA ALA A 256 0.83 -2.03 -27.85
C ALA A 256 1.81 -2.29 -26.67
N ASN A 257 2.06 -1.28 -25.82
CA ASN A 257 2.99 -1.38 -24.71
C ASN A 257 2.35 -1.93 -23.40
N GLY A 258 1.05 -2.26 -23.42
CA GLY A 258 0.33 -2.67 -22.21
C GLY A 258 0.08 -1.53 -21.22
N ASP A 259 -0.25 -1.89 -19.97
CA ASP A 259 -0.55 -0.94 -18.90
C ASP A 259 0.53 -1.01 -17.82
N GLY A 260 1.12 0.14 -17.51
CA GLY A 260 2.02 0.29 -16.39
C GLY A 260 1.23 0.44 -15.09
N LEU A 261 1.59 -0.37 -14.10
CA LEU A 261 1.02 -0.30 -12.74
C LEU A 261 2.14 -0.10 -11.72
N VAL A 262 1.82 0.62 -10.66
CA VAL A 262 2.68 0.69 -9.49
C VAL A 262 1.85 0.73 -8.22
N MET A 263 2.25 -0.05 -7.24
CA MET A 263 1.78 0.02 -5.87
C MET A 263 2.83 0.74 -5.04
N VAL A 264 2.43 1.77 -4.31
CA VAL A 264 3.29 2.53 -3.38
C VAL A 264 2.63 2.57 -2.02
N ILE A 265 3.42 2.30 -0.98
CA ILE A 265 2.97 2.36 0.41
C ILE A 265 3.90 3.32 1.14
N ALA A 266 3.34 4.33 1.78
CA ALA A 266 4.09 5.43 2.40
C ALA A 266 3.48 5.89 3.72
N PRO A 267 4.32 6.29 4.71
CA PRO A 267 5.73 5.96 4.83
C PRO A 267 5.99 4.47 5.01
N ALA A 268 7.20 3.98 4.71
CA ALA A 268 7.50 2.55 4.77
C ALA A 268 7.41 1.95 6.17
N GLU A 269 7.84 2.68 7.21
CA GLU A 269 7.86 2.18 8.59
C GLU A 269 6.51 2.31 9.31
N SER A 270 5.75 3.34 8.97
CA SER A 270 4.44 3.62 9.56
C SER A 270 3.43 3.91 8.44
N PRO A 271 2.97 2.88 7.72
CA PRO A 271 2.10 3.04 6.57
C PRO A 271 0.87 3.89 6.87
N ARG A 272 0.69 4.95 6.10
CA ARG A 272 -0.46 5.84 6.12
C ARG A 272 -1.28 5.71 4.85
N TRP A 273 -0.61 5.59 3.71
CA TRP A 273 -1.24 5.50 2.41
C TRP A 273 -0.84 4.24 1.66
N VAL A 274 -1.81 3.67 0.96
CA VAL A 274 -1.60 2.68 -0.10
C VAL A 274 -2.11 3.30 -1.38
N LEU A 275 -1.21 3.56 -2.32
CA LEU A 275 -1.50 4.19 -3.60
C LEU A 275 -1.23 3.21 -4.73
N LEU A 276 -2.26 2.78 -5.43
CA LEU A 276 -2.17 2.06 -6.71
C LEU A 276 -2.39 3.06 -7.83
N VAL A 277 -1.46 3.12 -8.78
CA VAL A 277 -1.60 3.92 -10.00
C VAL A 277 -1.49 3.00 -11.21
N ARG A 278 -2.40 3.17 -12.18
CA ARG A 278 -2.31 2.62 -13.53
C ARG A 278 -2.12 3.77 -14.51
N GLN A 279 -1.23 3.59 -15.45
CA GLN A 279 -1.08 4.47 -16.60
C GLN A 279 -1.06 3.63 -17.87
N ARG A 280 -1.96 3.92 -18.80
CA ARG A 280 -2.14 3.16 -20.02
C ARG A 280 -1.03 3.43 -21.02
N GLY A 281 -0.67 2.40 -21.79
CA GLY A 281 0.30 2.49 -22.88
C GLY A 281 1.74 2.70 -22.43
N THR A 282 2.08 2.34 -21.19
CA THR A 282 3.44 2.50 -20.65
C THR A 282 3.86 1.33 -19.75
N THR A 283 5.03 1.43 -19.15
CA THR A 283 5.56 0.43 -18.21
C THR A 283 5.32 0.84 -16.75
N GLY A 284 5.33 -0.13 -15.83
CA GLY A 284 5.26 0.15 -14.41
C GLY A 284 6.41 1.04 -13.91
N ALA A 285 7.59 0.92 -14.48
CA ALA A 285 8.74 1.78 -14.16
C ALA A 285 8.50 3.25 -14.54
N HIS A 286 7.77 3.51 -15.60
CA HIS A 286 7.38 4.87 -15.99
C HIS A 286 6.23 5.39 -15.10
N THR A 287 5.24 4.56 -14.83
CA THR A 287 4.12 4.89 -13.93
C THR A 287 4.59 5.24 -12.52
N ALA A 288 5.74 4.70 -12.08
CA ALA A 288 6.33 5.02 -10.79
C ALA A 288 6.64 6.52 -10.62
N GLU A 289 7.02 7.23 -11.70
CA GLU A 289 7.22 8.68 -11.67
C GLU A 289 5.92 9.43 -11.37
N THR A 290 4.82 9.04 -12.01
CA THR A 290 3.49 9.62 -11.74
C THR A 290 3.07 9.39 -10.29
N ALA A 291 3.27 8.17 -9.78
CA ALA A 291 2.95 7.85 -8.39
C ALA A 291 3.79 8.66 -7.38
N GLY A 292 5.08 8.90 -7.68
CA GLY A 292 5.94 9.75 -6.86
C GLY A 292 5.42 11.19 -6.80
N LYS A 293 5.04 11.78 -7.93
CA LYS A 293 4.44 13.12 -7.99
C LYS A 293 3.12 13.19 -7.22
N MET A 294 2.27 12.15 -7.30
CA MET A 294 1.04 12.06 -6.52
C MET A 294 1.35 12.02 -5.02
N LEU A 295 2.33 11.22 -4.62
CA LEU A 295 2.73 11.11 -3.21
C LEU A 295 3.25 12.43 -2.67
N SER A 296 4.11 13.16 -3.42
CA SER A 296 4.56 14.50 -3.04
C SER A 296 3.40 15.46 -2.82
N SER A 297 2.40 15.46 -3.71
CA SER A 297 1.21 16.32 -3.56
C SER A 297 0.42 15.98 -2.29
N LEU A 298 0.36 14.69 -1.89
CA LEU A 298 -0.29 14.24 -0.65
C LEU A 298 0.49 14.70 0.59
N GLU A 299 1.82 14.63 0.54
CA GLU A 299 2.72 15.07 1.62
C GLU A 299 2.63 16.56 1.85
N ASP A 300 2.66 17.37 0.77
CA ASP A 300 2.52 18.82 0.84
C ASP A 300 1.17 19.23 1.44
N ALA A 301 0.07 18.57 1.04
CA ALA A 301 -1.26 18.83 1.57
C ALA A 301 -1.39 18.55 3.08
N VAL A 302 -0.56 17.65 3.62
CA VAL A 302 -0.52 17.35 5.06
C VAL A 302 0.30 18.38 5.83
N VAL A 303 1.41 18.85 5.25
CA VAL A 303 2.27 19.89 5.89
C VAL A 303 1.52 21.20 6.04
N LEU A 304 0.72 21.60 5.04
CA LEU A 304 -0.07 22.84 5.08
C LEU A 304 -1.20 22.84 6.13
N ARG A 305 -1.45 21.69 6.80
CA ARG A 305 -2.50 21.55 7.83
C ARG A 305 -1.94 21.48 9.26
N ARG A 306 -0.63 21.52 9.41
CA ARG A 306 0.06 21.59 10.72
C ARG A 306 0.41 23.03 11.06
#